data_103eba68197ca978640098d1fc50e1af
#
_entry.id   103eba68197ca978640098d1fc50e1af
#
_cell.length_a   1.000
_cell.length_b   1.000
_cell.length_c   1.000
_cell.angle_alpha   90.00
_cell.angle_beta   90.00
_cell.angle_gamma   90.00
#
_symmetry.space_group_name_H-M   'P 1'
#
loop_
_entity.id
_entity.type
_entity.pdbx_description
1 polymer ?
#
loop_
_entity_poly.entity_id
_entity_poly.type
_entity_poly.pdbx_seq_one_letter_code
_entity_poly.pdbx_strand_id
1 'polypeptide(L)'
;CMFYAFTNGTLIDEEFCKDMQRLGNISLALSVEGFEEVNDSRRGSGCFEKVMHAMDLLKEHGLIFGTSICYTSKNYKTVTSDEFLDMLIDKGVRYAWYFHYMPVGNEAATDLLLTPEQREYMYHRIREIRGFEANLCI
;
A
#
# COMPACT_ATOMS: atom_id res chain seq x y z
N CYS A 1 21.33 -11.65 -4.70
CA CYS A 1 20.76 -10.31 -4.80
C CYS A 1 19.28 -10.36 -4.44
N MET A 2 18.79 -9.45 -3.63
CA MET A 2 17.37 -9.30 -3.31
C MET A 2 16.77 -8.24 -4.23
N PHE A 3 15.64 -8.53 -4.82
CA PHE A 3 14.89 -7.58 -5.65
C PHE A 3 13.68 -7.07 -4.90
N TYR A 4 13.39 -5.79 -5.11
CA TYR A 4 12.24 -5.13 -4.54
C TYR A 4 11.44 -4.48 -5.67
N ALA A 5 10.17 -4.81 -5.80
CA ALA A 5 9.34 -4.31 -6.89
C ALA A 5 8.05 -3.68 -6.39
N PHE A 6 7.73 -2.50 -6.92
CA PHE A 6 6.43 -1.85 -6.74
C PHE A 6 5.50 -2.27 -7.87
N THR A 7 4.29 -2.67 -7.53
CA THR A 7 3.31 -3.18 -8.50
C THR A 7 1.89 -2.76 -8.14
N ASN A 8 1.02 -2.68 -9.14
CA ASN A 8 -0.42 -2.56 -8.93
C ASN A 8 -1.08 -3.89 -8.55
N GLY A 9 -0.34 -5.00 -8.62
CA GLY A 9 -0.82 -6.32 -8.19
C GLY A 9 -1.86 -6.99 -9.10
N THR A 10 -2.31 -6.33 -10.16
CA THR A 10 -3.48 -6.79 -10.96
C THR A 10 -3.22 -8.02 -11.83
N LEU A 11 -1.96 -8.41 -12.00
CA LEU A 11 -1.53 -9.56 -12.80
C LEU A 11 -0.90 -10.68 -11.95
N ILE A 12 -0.97 -10.58 -10.63
CA ILE A 12 -0.45 -11.62 -9.74
C ILE A 12 -1.43 -12.81 -9.76
N ASP A 13 -0.92 -13.97 -10.09
CA ASP A 13 -1.64 -15.23 -10.15
C ASP A 13 -0.85 -16.35 -9.43
N GLU A 14 -1.41 -17.53 -9.43
CA GLU A 14 -0.82 -18.74 -8.82
C GLU A 14 0.56 -19.09 -9.40
N GLU A 15 0.74 -18.95 -10.70
CA GLU A 15 1.99 -19.29 -11.37
C GLU A 15 3.10 -18.31 -10.96
N PHE A 16 2.77 -17.03 -10.92
CA PHE A 16 3.67 -15.99 -10.44
C PHE A 16 4.09 -16.22 -8.98
N CYS A 17 3.16 -16.59 -8.10
CA CYS A 17 3.47 -16.89 -6.71
C CYS A 17 4.41 -18.10 -6.57
N LYS A 18 4.20 -19.16 -7.34
CA LYS A 18 5.10 -20.33 -7.37
C LYS A 18 6.50 -19.95 -7.84
N ASP A 19 6.61 -19.12 -8.86
CA ASP A 19 7.89 -18.63 -9.34
C ASP A 19 8.61 -17.77 -8.31
N MET A 20 7.90 -16.90 -7.59
CA MET A 20 8.46 -16.14 -6.48
C MET A 20 8.99 -17.06 -5.37
N GLN A 21 8.24 -18.10 -4.99
CA GLN A 21 8.70 -19.09 -4.01
C GLN A 21 9.99 -19.80 -4.48
N ARG A 22 10.02 -20.23 -5.75
CA ARG A 22 11.18 -20.92 -6.34
C ARG A 22 12.43 -20.05 -6.37
N LEU A 23 12.28 -18.76 -6.68
CA LEU A 23 13.41 -17.81 -6.77
C LEU A 23 13.85 -17.33 -5.38
N GLY A 24 12.94 -17.09 -4.45
CA GLY A 24 13.21 -16.75 -3.05
C GLY A 24 13.92 -15.40 -2.81
N ASN A 25 13.99 -14.55 -3.82
CA ASN A 25 14.78 -13.31 -3.77
C ASN A 25 14.01 -12.06 -4.23
N ILE A 26 12.68 -12.14 -4.31
CA ILE A 26 11.82 -11.02 -4.71
C ILE A 26 10.84 -10.71 -3.59
N SER A 27 10.66 -9.44 -3.26
CA SER A 27 9.60 -8.94 -2.40
C SER A 27 8.81 -7.86 -3.12
N LEU A 28 7.50 -7.88 -2.98
CA LEU A 28 6.59 -6.94 -3.64
C LEU A 28 6.02 -5.93 -2.67
N ALA A 29 5.88 -4.69 -3.12
CA ALA A 29 5.05 -3.67 -2.50
C ALA A 29 3.84 -3.38 -3.41
N LEU A 30 2.66 -3.83 -2.97
CA LEU A 30 1.42 -3.64 -3.72
C LEU A 30 0.88 -2.23 -3.48
N SER A 31 0.52 -1.57 -4.56
CA SER A 31 -0.02 -0.22 -4.48
C SER A 31 -1.49 -0.24 -4.05
N VAL A 32 -1.79 0.38 -2.91
CA VAL A 32 -3.14 0.55 -2.38
C VAL A 32 -3.27 1.94 -1.74
N GLU A 33 -4.40 2.62 -1.91
CA GLU A 33 -4.53 4.03 -1.53
C GLU A 33 -5.74 4.34 -0.66
N GLY A 34 -6.29 3.33 -0.02
CA GLY A 34 -7.47 3.38 0.83
C GLY A 34 -8.39 2.20 0.61
N PHE A 35 -9.62 2.29 1.09
CA PHE A 35 -10.67 1.32 0.80
C PHE A 35 -11.15 1.45 -0.65
N GLU A 36 -11.99 0.53 -1.09
CA GLU A 36 -12.42 0.35 -2.48
C GLU A 36 -12.76 1.66 -3.21
N GLU A 37 -13.66 2.46 -2.65
CA GLU A 37 -14.11 3.71 -3.26
C GLU A 37 -12.94 4.69 -3.53
N VAL A 38 -12.09 4.90 -2.53
CA VAL A 38 -10.94 5.81 -2.62
C VAL A 38 -9.87 5.26 -3.54
N ASN A 39 -9.58 3.97 -3.44
CA ASN A 39 -8.59 3.30 -4.27
C ASN A 39 -9.02 3.30 -5.74
N ASP A 40 -10.24 2.89 -6.03
CA ASP A 40 -10.75 2.74 -7.39
C ASP A 40 -11.00 4.08 -8.08
N SER A 41 -11.34 5.13 -7.34
CA SER A 41 -11.44 6.48 -7.90
C SER A 41 -10.14 6.97 -8.52
N ARG A 42 -9.00 6.50 -8.03
CA ARG A 42 -7.67 6.91 -8.50
C ARG A 42 -7.02 5.90 -9.44
N ARG A 43 -7.27 4.60 -9.22
CA ARG A 43 -6.59 3.50 -9.92
C ARG A 43 -7.44 2.80 -10.97
N GLY A 44 -8.72 3.10 -11.00
CA GLY A 44 -9.70 2.46 -11.89
C GLY A 44 -10.56 1.42 -11.18
N SER A 45 -11.77 1.29 -11.65
CA SER A 45 -12.79 0.39 -11.10
C SER A 45 -12.33 -1.06 -11.06
N GLY A 46 -12.56 -1.75 -9.94
CA GLY A 46 -12.19 -3.15 -9.70
C GLY A 46 -10.69 -3.36 -9.43
N CYS A 47 -9.91 -2.30 -9.32
CA CYS A 47 -8.49 -2.42 -8.97
C CYS A 47 -8.32 -2.87 -7.52
N PHE A 48 -9.13 -2.37 -6.60
CA PHE A 48 -9.07 -2.75 -5.19
C PHE A 48 -9.28 -4.25 -4.98
N GLU A 49 -10.34 -4.81 -5.59
CA GLU A 49 -10.64 -6.25 -5.51
C GLU A 49 -9.47 -7.11 -5.99
N LYS A 50 -8.86 -6.74 -7.13
CA LYS A 50 -7.69 -7.44 -7.68
C LYS A 50 -6.48 -7.38 -6.76
N VAL A 51 -6.22 -6.23 -6.15
CA VAL A 51 -5.13 -6.08 -5.18
C VAL A 51 -5.38 -6.91 -3.93
N MET A 52 -6.61 -6.93 -3.41
CA MET A 52 -6.98 -7.75 -2.25
C MET A 52 -6.83 -9.25 -2.55
N HIS A 53 -7.23 -9.70 -3.74
CA HIS A 53 -7.02 -11.07 -4.20
C HIS A 53 -5.51 -11.41 -4.32
N ALA A 54 -4.72 -10.50 -4.87
CA ALA A 54 -3.26 -10.69 -4.97
C ALA A 54 -2.61 -10.83 -3.58
N MET A 55 -3.05 -10.05 -2.59
CA MET A 55 -2.57 -10.18 -1.20
C MET A 55 -2.93 -11.54 -0.61
N ASP A 56 -4.15 -12.03 -0.86
CA ASP A 56 -4.58 -13.36 -0.39
C ASP A 56 -3.70 -14.46 -1.00
N LEU A 57 -3.44 -14.44 -2.31
CA LEU A 57 -2.55 -15.39 -2.98
C LEU A 57 -1.12 -15.34 -2.41
N LEU A 58 -0.54 -14.16 -2.24
CA LEU A 58 0.80 -14.01 -1.68
C LEU A 58 0.87 -14.55 -0.25
N LYS A 59 -0.17 -14.30 0.57
CA LYS A 59 -0.28 -14.81 1.94
C LYS A 59 -0.41 -16.33 1.96
N GLU A 60 -1.25 -16.93 1.13
CA GLU A 60 -1.45 -18.38 1.02
C GLU A 60 -0.16 -19.10 0.62
N HIS A 61 0.65 -18.48 -0.24
CA HIS A 61 1.97 -18.98 -0.63
C HIS A 61 3.08 -18.68 0.38
N GLY A 62 2.78 -18.06 1.53
CA GLY A 62 3.76 -17.74 2.57
C GLY A 62 4.82 -16.73 2.14
N LEU A 63 4.52 -15.90 1.14
CA LEU A 63 5.43 -14.90 0.60
C LEU A 63 5.42 -13.64 1.47
N ILE A 64 6.59 -13.03 1.65
CA ILE A 64 6.73 -11.75 2.34
C ILE A 64 6.49 -10.62 1.34
N PHE A 65 5.50 -9.79 1.64
CA PHE A 65 5.15 -8.63 0.83
C PHE A 65 4.69 -7.46 1.68
N GLY A 66 4.64 -6.30 1.09
CA GLY A 66 4.18 -5.07 1.71
C GLY A 66 3.26 -4.25 0.82
N THR A 67 3.02 -3.03 1.23
CA THR A 67 2.22 -2.06 0.48
C THR A 67 3.00 -0.78 0.18
N SER A 68 2.61 -0.13 -0.90
CA SER A 68 3.02 1.19 -1.31
C SER A 68 1.79 2.10 -1.30
N ILE A 69 1.78 3.10 -0.44
CA ILE A 69 0.64 3.97 -0.18
C ILE A 69 1.03 5.40 -0.54
N CYS A 70 0.42 5.95 -1.59
CA CYS A 70 0.56 7.36 -1.91
C CYS A 70 -0.53 8.16 -1.20
N TYR A 71 -0.17 8.92 -0.17
CA TYR A 71 -1.13 9.73 0.56
C TYR A 71 -1.26 11.14 0.00
N THR A 72 -2.50 11.65 0.04
CA THR A 72 -2.94 12.93 -0.52
C THR A 72 -3.78 13.67 0.52
N SER A 73 -4.15 14.92 0.21
CA SER A 73 -5.10 15.69 1.01
C SER A 73 -6.47 15.01 1.20
N LYS A 74 -6.83 14.05 0.33
CA LYS A 74 -8.13 13.37 0.32
C LYS A 74 -8.15 12.05 1.07
N ASN A 75 -7.02 11.34 1.14
CA ASN A 75 -6.97 9.98 1.72
C ASN A 75 -6.10 9.85 2.99
N TYR A 76 -5.39 10.88 3.41
CA TYR A 76 -4.39 10.81 4.49
C TYR A 76 -4.94 10.24 5.80
N LYS A 77 -6.19 10.54 6.16
CA LYS A 77 -6.83 9.97 7.35
C LYS A 77 -7.20 8.51 7.16
N THR A 78 -7.76 8.17 5.99
CA THR A 78 -8.17 6.79 5.67
C THR A 78 -6.99 5.83 5.70
N VAL A 79 -5.89 6.19 5.03
CA VAL A 79 -4.71 5.30 4.92
C VAL A 79 -3.90 5.19 6.21
N THR A 80 -4.24 5.98 7.23
CA THR A 80 -3.64 5.91 8.57
C THR A 80 -4.65 5.57 9.66
N SER A 81 -5.88 5.18 9.29
CA SER A 81 -6.89 4.72 10.25
C SER A 81 -6.55 3.32 10.75
N ASP A 82 -6.96 3.01 11.97
CA ASP A 82 -6.72 1.71 12.58
C ASP A 82 -7.40 0.60 11.75
N GLU A 83 -8.63 0.85 11.25
CA GLU A 83 -9.38 -0.09 10.42
C GLU A 83 -8.64 -0.43 9.11
N PHE A 84 -7.98 0.54 8.50
CA PHE A 84 -7.20 0.31 7.29
C PHE A 84 -5.92 -0.49 7.58
N LEU A 85 -5.25 -0.18 8.69
CA LEU A 85 -4.06 -0.90 9.12
C LEU A 85 -4.40 -2.35 9.51
N ASP A 86 -5.47 -2.57 10.26
CA ASP A 86 -5.96 -3.89 10.63
C ASP A 86 -6.28 -4.73 9.39
N MET A 87 -6.95 -4.15 8.40
CA MET A 87 -7.22 -4.82 7.11
C MET A 87 -5.91 -5.24 6.42
N LEU A 88 -4.89 -4.39 6.38
CA LEU A 88 -3.60 -4.73 5.77
C LEU A 88 -2.89 -5.85 6.53
N ILE A 89 -2.91 -5.82 7.86
CA ILE A 89 -2.33 -6.85 8.72
C ILE A 89 -3.06 -8.18 8.51
N ASP A 90 -4.38 -8.16 8.48
CA ASP A 90 -5.21 -9.35 8.22
C ASP A 90 -4.94 -9.96 6.83
N LYS A 91 -4.67 -9.13 5.83
CA LYS A 91 -4.23 -9.55 4.50
C LYS A 91 -2.79 -10.10 4.45
N GLY A 92 -2.05 -10.00 5.54
CA GLY A 92 -0.69 -10.54 5.64
C GLY A 92 0.42 -9.57 5.22
N VAL A 93 0.11 -8.30 5.08
CA VAL A 93 1.10 -7.23 4.81
C VAL A 93 2.09 -7.14 5.95
N ARG A 94 3.41 -7.09 5.65
CA ARG A 94 4.48 -7.04 6.65
C ARG A 94 5.17 -5.70 6.75
N TYR A 95 5.08 -4.88 5.73
CA TYR A 95 5.62 -3.52 5.73
C TYR A 95 4.78 -2.61 4.84
N ALA A 96 4.77 -1.31 5.17
CA ALA A 96 4.07 -0.29 4.42
C ALA A 96 5.00 0.90 4.14
N TRP A 97 5.04 1.30 2.89
CA TRP A 97 5.77 2.49 2.45
C TRP A 97 4.79 3.62 2.18
N TYR A 98 4.89 4.69 2.95
CA TYR A 98 4.08 5.89 2.76
C TYR A 98 4.81 6.90 1.89
N PHE A 99 4.27 7.19 0.73
CA PHE A 99 4.79 8.18 -0.19
C PHE A 99 3.94 9.45 -0.18
N HIS A 100 4.60 10.57 0.00
CA HIS A 100 3.96 11.86 -0.16
C HIS A 100 3.62 12.12 -1.62
N TYR A 101 2.38 12.53 -1.91
CA TYR A 101 2.00 12.93 -3.26
C TYR A 101 2.79 14.15 -3.70
N MET A 102 3.49 14.05 -4.81
CA MET A 102 4.22 15.15 -5.44
C MET A 102 3.63 15.41 -6.81
N PRO A 103 3.11 16.63 -7.06
CA PRO A 103 2.59 16.99 -8.38
C PRO A 103 3.74 17.10 -9.38
N VAL A 104 3.66 16.35 -10.47
CA VAL A 104 4.66 16.35 -11.54
C VAL A 104 3.95 16.50 -12.87
N GLY A 105 4.49 17.34 -13.75
CA GLY A 105 3.95 17.58 -15.09
C GLY A 105 3.03 18.80 -15.19
N ASN A 106 2.59 19.08 -16.42
CA ASN A 106 1.84 20.31 -16.74
C ASN A 106 0.39 20.29 -16.22
N GLU A 107 -0.19 19.12 -15.98
CA GLU A 107 -1.56 18.92 -15.49
C GLU A 107 -1.57 18.34 -14.06
N ALA A 108 -0.60 18.73 -13.25
CA ALA A 108 -0.48 18.23 -11.89
C ALA A 108 -1.69 18.64 -11.02
N ALA A 109 -2.32 17.68 -10.38
CA ALA A 109 -3.47 17.90 -9.49
C ALA A 109 -3.02 18.51 -8.15
N THR A 110 -2.92 19.84 -8.10
CA THR A 110 -2.45 20.56 -6.90
C THR A 110 -3.42 20.49 -5.73
N ASP A 111 -4.69 20.18 -5.97
CA ASP A 111 -5.72 19.94 -4.94
C ASP A 111 -5.47 18.68 -4.10
N LEU A 112 -4.59 17.80 -4.58
CA LEU A 112 -4.16 16.60 -3.86
C LEU A 112 -2.98 16.85 -2.91
N LEU A 113 -2.38 18.05 -2.93
CA LEU A 113 -1.32 18.43 -2.00
C LEU A 113 -1.86 18.54 -0.58
N LEU A 114 -1.07 18.07 0.38
CA LEU A 114 -1.39 18.24 1.78
C LEU A 114 -1.14 19.68 2.22
N THR A 115 -2.03 20.18 3.09
CA THR A 115 -1.76 21.43 3.84
C THR A 115 -0.64 21.21 4.88
N PRO A 116 -0.05 22.27 5.44
CA PRO A 116 0.92 22.14 6.52
C PRO A 116 0.39 21.33 7.71
N GLU A 117 -0.86 21.58 8.12
CA GLU A 117 -1.53 20.90 9.23
C GLU A 117 -1.72 19.40 8.94
N GLN A 118 -2.08 19.05 7.71
CA GLN A 118 -2.23 17.64 7.29
C GLN A 118 -0.87 16.93 7.27
N ARG A 119 0.22 17.63 6.90
CA ARG A 119 1.58 17.07 6.95
C ARG A 119 2.02 16.82 8.39
N GLU A 120 1.72 17.74 9.29
CA GLU A 120 2.00 17.58 10.71
C GLU A 120 1.24 16.39 11.30
N TYR A 121 -0.05 16.27 10.98
CA TYR A 121 -0.85 15.09 11.33
C TYR A 121 -0.20 13.79 10.85
N MET A 122 0.18 13.70 9.57
CA MET A 122 0.82 12.51 9.00
C MET A 122 2.14 12.17 9.71
N TYR A 123 2.96 13.19 10.00
CA TYR A 123 4.21 13.01 10.73
C TYR A 123 3.99 12.38 12.11
N HIS A 124 3.06 12.90 12.88
CA HIS A 124 2.75 12.38 14.21
C HIS A 124 2.11 10.99 14.13
N ARG A 125 1.15 10.81 13.25
CA ARG A 125 0.42 9.54 13.13
C ARG A 125 1.30 8.38 12.67
N ILE A 126 2.16 8.58 11.69
CA ILE A 126 3.12 7.54 11.25
C ILE A 126 4.08 7.17 12.38
N ARG A 127 4.53 8.12 13.18
CA ARG A 127 5.40 7.82 14.35
C ARG A 127 4.66 7.04 15.43
N GLU A 128 3.40 7.37 15.66
CA GLU A 128 2.54 6.65 16.58
C GLU A 128 2.36 5.19 16.14
N ILE A 129 1.97 4.96 14.88
CA ILE A 129 1.79 3.62 14.31
C ILE A 129 3.08 2.79 14.43
N ARG A 130 4.23 3.35 14.15
CA ARG A 130 5.54 2.70 14.31
C ARG A 130 5.82 2.26 15.76
N GLY A 131 5.25 2.94 16.73
CA GLY A 131 5.42 2.63 18.15
C GLY A 131 4.51 1.52 18.67
N PHE A 132 3.35 1.32 18.02
CA PHE A 132 2.31 0.40 18.50
C PHE A 132 2.17 -0.87 17.65
N GLU A 133 2.44 -0.80 16.35
CA GLU A 133 2.23 -1.93 15.44
C GLU A 133 3.48 -2.82 15.33
N ALA A 134 3.56 -3.83 16.20
CA ALA A 134 4.65 -4.81 16.18
C ALA A 134 4.63 -5.72 14.93
N ASN A 135 3.48 -5.82 14.23
CA ASN A 135 3.26 -6.71 13.10
C ASN A 135 3.44 -6.05 11.74
N LEU A 136 3.53 -4.72 11.70
CA LEU A 136 3.67 -3.94 10.47
C LEU A 136 4.87 -2.99 10.59
N CYS A 137 5.86 -3.16 9.72
CA CYS A 137 6.99 -2.24 9.62
C CYS A 137 6.63 -1.06 8.69
N ILE A 138 6.73 0.19 9.17
CA ILE A 138 6.44 1.40 8.39
C ILE A 138 7.68 2.28 8.25
#